data_64272de85290323f9a096145a9f6b2f5
#
_entry.id   64272de85290323f9a096145a9f6b2f5
#
_cell.length_a   1.000
_cell.length_b   1.000
_cell.length_c   1.000
_cell.angle_alpha   90.00
_cell.angle_beta   90.00
_cell.angle_gamma   90.00
#
_symmetry.space_group_name_H-M   'P 1'
#
loop_
_entity.id
_entity.type
_entity.pdbx_description
1 polymer ?
#
loop_
_entity_poly.entity_id
_entity_poly.type
_entity_poly.pdbx_seq_one_letter_code
_entity_poly.pdbx_strand_id
1 'polypeptide(L)'
;MEESKDDIIMRYVSTLLAVKDVNRSKRFYQELFDQEVTMDFGRNVTFSGGFCIQQDFNWLADFPKDSIKERSHNMELYFEVDDFDAFIDKLSSFENINYLHQPKMHEWKQRVVRIYDPDYHIIEIGESMAVIAARYLKQGYSVEETAKIIQHPIEFVKSVAKGSMS
;
A
#
# COMPACT_ATOMS: atom_id res chain seq x y z
N MET A 1 24.41 3.10 42.80
CA MET A 1 23.85 2.02 41.94
C MET A 1 22.77 2.69 41.11
N GLU A 2 23.07 2.99 39.89
CA GLU A 2 22.03 3.43 38.94
C GLU A 2 21.17 2.23 38.61
N GLU A 3 19.88 2.31 38.96
CA GLU A 3 18.88 1.37 38.48
C GLU A 3 18.92 1.40 36.95
N SER A 4 19.27 0.26 36.32
CA SER A 4 19.12 0.11 34.90
C SER A 4 17.64 0.36 34.57
N LYS A 5 17.33 1.46 33.87
CA LYS A 5 16.04 1.61 33.20
C LYS A 5 15.93 0.38 32.29
N ASP A 6 15.02 -0.55 32.62
CA ASP A 6 14.69 -1.64 31.72
C ASP A 6 14.37 -1.00 30.37
N ASP A 7 15.16 -1.29 29.34
CA ASP A 7 14.98 -0.74 28.01
C ASP A 7 13.64 -1.22 27.49
N ILE A 8 12.66 -0.29 27.43
CA ILE A 8 11.34 -0.58 26.86
C ILE A 8 11.51 -0.82 25.37
N ILE A 9 11.29 -2.05 24.94
CA ILE A 9 11.32 -2.41 23.52
C ILE A 9 9.95 -2.15 22.90
N MET A 10 9.89 -1.17 22.00
CA MET A 10 8.69 -0.85 21.23
C MET A 10 8.80 -1.39 19.81
N ARG A 11 7.74 -2.06 19.33
CA ARG A 11 7.66 -2.58 17.96
C ARG A 11 6.40 -2.06 17.28
N TYR A 12 6.55 -1.55 16.07
CA TYR A 12 5.40 -1.34 15.20
C TYR A 12 4.83 -2.70 14.77
N VAL A 13 3.52 -2.88 14.90
CA VAL A 13 2.87 -4.15 14.56
C VAL A 13 2.00 -4.00 13.33
N SER A 14 1.09 -3.03 13.31
CA SER A 14 0.12 -2.88 12.22
C SER A 14 -0.55 -1.50 12.23
N THR A 15 -1.09 -1.12 11.08
CA THR A 15 -2.09 -0.08 10.93
C THR A 15 -3.46 -0.73 10.85
N LEU A 16 -4.46 -0.13 11.49
CA LEU A 16 -5.83 -0.61 11.54
C LEU A 16 -6.74 0.36 10.77
N LEU A 17 -7.57 -0.19 9.88
CA LEU A 17 -8.58 0.53 9.13
C LEU A 17 -9.97 0.23 9.71
N ALA A 18 -10.74 1.27 10.00
CA ALA A 18 -12.13 1.11 10.41
C ALA A 18 -13.00 0.74 9.20
N VAL A 19 -13.73 -0.37 9.29
CA VAL A 19 -14.62 -0.85 8.24
C VAL A 19 -16.03 -1.09 8.79
N LYS A 20 -17.06 -0.91 7.94
CA LYS A 20 -18.45 -1.16 8.32
C LYS A 20 -18.82 -2.65 8.28
N ASP A 21 -18.22 -3.37 7.32
CA ASP A 21 -18.47 -4.80 7.10
C ASP A 21 -17.12 -5.50 6.84
N VAL A 22 -16.65 -6.23 7.83
CA VAL A 22 -15.35 -6.92 7.78
C VAL A 22 -15.30 -7.97 6.66
N ASN A 23 -16.42 -8.66 6.39
CA ASN A 23 -16.44 -9.69 5.35
C ASN A 23 -16.38 -9.09 3.94
N ARG A 24 -17.05 -7.95 3.71
CA ARG A 24 -16.99 -7.20 2.46
C ARG A 24 -15.55 -6.73 2.20
N SER A 25 -14.94 -6.10 3.18
CA SER A 25 -13.58 -5.57 3.06
C SER A 25 -12.53 -6.68 2.95
N LYS A 26 -12.73 -7.80 3.68
CA LYS A 26 -11.86 -8.97 3.56
C LYS A 26 -11.83 -9.50 2.12
N ARG A 27 -12.99 -9.71 1.49
CA ARG A 27 -13.07 -10.14 0.08
C ARG A 27 -12.42 -9.14 -0.86
N PHE A 28 -12.67 -7.85 -0.67
CA PHE A 28 -12.08 -6.78 -1.49
C PHE A 28 -10.55 -6.85 -1.51
N TYR A 29 -9.91 -6.95 -0.34
CA TYR A 29 -8.45 -7.01 -0.26
C TYR A 29 -7.87 -8.34 -0.73
N GLN A 30 -8.59 -9.45 -0.55
CA GLN A 30 -8.16 -10.76 -1.06
C GLN A 30 -8.25 -10.81 -2.59
N GLU A 31 -9.37 -10.40 -3.18
CA GLU A 31 -9.64 -10.56 -4.61
C GLU A 31 -8.89 -9.55 -5.47
N LEU A 32 -8.82 -8.28 -5.04
CA LEU A 32 -8.21 -7.22 -5.83
C LEU A 32 -6.71 -7.05 -5.55
N PHE A 33 -6.28 -7.22 -4.30
CA PHE A 33 -4.91 -6.96 -3.86
C PHE A 33 -4.13 -8.22 -3.46
N ASP A 34 -4.66 -9.40 -3.72
CA ASP A 34 -4.04 -10.70 -3.44
C ASP A 34 -3.55 -10.82 -1.98
N GLN A 35 -4.26 -10.17 -1.05
CA GLN A 35 -3.90 -10.23 0.36
C GLN A 35 -4.36 -11.54 0.98
N GLU A 36 -3.45 -12.20 1.70
CA GLU A 36 -3.78 -13.38 2.48
C GLU A 36 -4.16 -12.97 3.90
N VAL A 37 -5.16 -13.64 4.46
CA VAL A 37 -5.54 -13.47 5.86
C VAL A 37 -4.55 -14.26 6.72
N THR A 38 -3.82 -13.55 7.58
CA THR A 38 -2.87 -14.17 8.52
C THR A 38 -3.47 -14.41 9.89
N MET A 39 -4.42 -13.57 10.33
CA MET A 39 -5.20 -13.75 11.56
C MET A 39 -6.62 -13.25 11.34
N ASP A 40 -7.59 -14.00 11.81
CA ASP A 40 -9.02 -13.65 11.76
C ASP A 40 -9.64 -13.81 13.15
N PHE A 41 -10.04 -12.68 13.74
CA PHE A 41 -10.70 -12.61 15.05
C PHE A 41 -12.20 -12.28 14.92
N GLY A 42 -12.79 -12.45 13.73
CA GLY A 42 -14.16 -12.11 13.43
C GLY A 42 -14.35 -10.65 13.08
N ARG A 43 -14.30 -9.74 14.04
CA ARG A 43 -14.38 -8.28 13.79
C ARG A 43 -13.08 -7.65 13.36
N ASN A 44 -11.96 -8.34 13.55
CA ASN A 44 -10.63 -7.90 13.18
C ASN A 44 -9.98 -8.95 12.28
N VAL A 45 -9.42 -8.52 11.17
CA VAL A 45 -8.70 -9.38 10.22
C VAL A 45 -7.37 -8.73 9.89
N THR A 46 -6.29 -9.50 10.03
CA THR A 46 -4.92 -9.07 9.65
C THR A 46 -4.52 -9.71 8.34
N PHE A 47 -3.92 -8.92 7.48
CA PHE A 47 -3.46 -9.32 6.14
C PHE A 47 -1.95 -9.48 6.06
N SER A 48 -1.51 -10.27 5.08
CA SER A 48 -0.09 -10.53 4.77
C SER A 48 0.73 -9.25 4.50
N GLY A 49 0.10 -8.18 4.01
CA GLY A 49 0.74 -6.88 3.81
C GLY A 49 1.08 -6.12 5.10
N GLY A 50 0.66 -6.60 6.26
CA GLY A 50 1.00 -5.99 7.55
C GLY A 50 0.03 -4.90 8.02
N PHE A 51 -1.19 -4.89 7.52
CA PHE A 51 -2.29 -4.03 8.01
C PHE A 51 -3.49 -4.88 8.41
N CYS A 52 -4.42 -4.30 9.14
CA CYS A 52 -5.65 -4.97 9.53
C CYS A 52 -6.89 -4.10 9.31
N ILE A 53 -8.04 -4.76 9.25
CA ILE A 53 -9.35 -4.13 9.19
C ILE A 53 -10.12 -4.44 10.46
N GLN A 54 -10.92 -3.50 10.94
CA GLN A 54 -11.68 -3.61 12.18
C GLN A 54 -13.12 -3.15 11.99
N GLN A 55 -14.06 -4.05 12.20
CA GLN A 55 -15.47 -3.69 12.35
C GLN A 55 -15.73 -3.20 13.77
N ASP A 56 -16.67 -2.25 13.91
CA ASP A 56 -16.98 -1.61 15.20
C ASP A 56 -15.74 -1.01 15.91
N PHE A 57 -14.91 -0.30 15.13
CA PHE A 57 -13.68 0.31 15.65
C PHE A 57 -13.95 1.29 16.80
N ASN A 58 -15.07 2.00 16.76
CA ASN A 58 -15.50 2.87 17.84
C ASN A 58 -15.70 2.13 19.18
N TRP A 59 -16.18 0.88 19.15
CA TRP A 59 -16.25 0.04 20.33
C TRP A 59 -14.85 -0.35 20.82
N LEU A 60 -13.97 -0.76 19.91
CA LEU A 60 -12.61 -1.19 20.25
C LEU A 60 -11.78 -0.07 20.89
N ALA A 61 -11.87 1.15 20.34
CA ALA A 61 -11.04 2.29 20.73
C ALA A 61 -11.76 3.28 21.67
N ASP A 62 -12.98 2.95 22.09
CA ASP A 62 -13.78 3.70 23.07
C ASP A 62 -14.03 5.18 22.68
N PHE A 63 -14.66 5.37 21.52
CA PHE A 63 -15.07 6.70 21.06
C PHE A 63 -16.46 6.67 20.40
N PRO A 64 -17.14 7.85 20.23
CA PRO A 64 -18.45 7.87 19.57
C PRO A 64 -18.40 7.43 18.12
N LYS A 65 -19.36 6.58 17.70
CA LYS A 65 -19.42 6.00 16.35
C LYS A 65 -19.41 7.03 15.22
N ASP A 66 -20.03 8.18 15.43
CA ASP A 66 -20.09 9.29 14.46
C ASP A 66 -18.75 10.02 14.27
N SER A 67 -17.74 9.69 15.09
CA SER A 67 -16.37 10.21 14.94
C SER A 67 -15.63 9.55 13.77
N ILE A 68 -16.09 8.37 13.28
CA ILE A 68 -15.52 7.71 12.10
C ILE A 68 -15.91 8.52 10.86
N LYS A 69 -14.92 9.00 10.12
CA LYS A 69 -15.13 9.83 8.91
C LYS A 69 -14.68 9.10 7.66
N GLU A 70 -15.60 8.98 6.71
CA GLU A 70 -15.29 8.55 5.36
C GLU A 70 -14.58 9.68 4.60
N ARG A 71 -13.75 9.34 3.62
CA ARG A 71 -12.99 10.32 2.80
C ARG A 71 -12.25 11.35 3.64
N SER A 72 -11.62 10.89 4.72
CA SER A 72 -10.81 11.79 5.57
C SER A 72 -9.61 12.37 4.82
N HIS A 73 -9.12 11.66 3.79
CA HIS A 73 -8.02 12.07 2.89
C HIS A 73 -6.72 12.43 3.62
N ASN A 74 -6.49 11.84 4.76
CA ASN A 74 -5.28 12.07 5.58
C ASN A 74 -4.40 10.82 5.71
N MET A 75 -4.65 9.81 4.90
CA MET A 75 -3.86 8.57 4.83
C MET A 75 -4.09 7.88 3.49
N GLU A 76 -3.18 7.04 3.10
CA GLU A 76 -3.37 6.09 2.01
C GLU A 76 -2.66 4.77 2.32
N LEU A 77 -3.16 3.68 1.73
CA LEU A 77 -2.43 2.44 1.58
C LEU A 77 -1.70 2.49 0.25
N TYR A 78 -0.42 2.14 0.26
CA TYR A 78 0.41 2.11 -0.94
C TYR A 78 0.75 0.68 -1.32
N PHE A 79 0.43 0.32 -2.57
CA PHE A 79 0.80 -0.95 -3.18
C PHE A 79 1.61 -0.70 -4.44
N GLU A 80 2.60 -1.53 -4.70
CA GLU A 80 3.31 -1.57 -5.98
C GLU A 80 2.92 -2.81 -6.77
N VAL A 81 2.89 -2.67 -8.10
CA VAL A 81 2.71 -3.77 -9.04
C VAL A 81 3.81 -3.75 -10.09
N ASP A 82 4.30 -4.92 -10.46
CA ASP A 82 5.35 -5.05 -11.49
C ASP A 82 4.80 -4.85 -12.89
N ASP A 83 3.57 -5.27 -13.15
CA ASP A 83 2.85 -5.07 -14.41
C ASP A 83 1.63 -4.17 -14.18
N PHE A 84 1.84 -2.88 -14.37
CA PHE A 84 0.79 -1.88 -14.15
C PHE A 84 -0.37 -2.03 -15.15
N ASP A 85 -0.08 -2.35 -16.41
CA ASP A 85 -1.12 -2.52 -17.43
C ASP A 85 -2.00 -3.73 -17.11
N ALA A 86 -1.41 -4.85 -16.72
CA ALA A 86 -2.16 -6.04 -16.28
C ALA A 86 -3.03 -5.73 -15.04
N PHE A 87 -2.54 -4.93 -14.11
CA PHE A 87 -3.34 -4.51 -12.96
C PHE A 87 -4.52 -3.62 -13.36
N ILE A 88 -4.33 -2.67 -14.27
CA ILE A 88 -5.41 -1.82 -14.78
C ILE A 88 -6.49 -2.67 -15.48
N ASP A 89 -6.09 -3.69 -16.24
CA ASP A 89 -7.04 -4.63 -16.87
C ASP A 89 -7.81 -5.42 -15.80
N LYS A 90 -7.12 -5.93 -14.77
CA LYS A 90 -7.75 -6.58 -13.62
C LYS A 90 -8.75 -5.64 -12.93
N LEU A 91 -8.32 -4.42 -12.62
CA LEU A 91 -9.14 -3.40 -11.96
C LEU A 91 -10.41 -3.10 -12.75
N SER A 92 -10.32 -3.00 -14.07
CA SER A 92 -11.45 -2.72 -14.95
C SER A 92 -12.48 -3.86 -15.00
N SER A 93 -12.10 -5.08 -14.60
CA SER A 93 -13.00 -6.24 -14.53
C SER A 93 -13.85 -6.26 -13.26
N PHE A 94 -13.54 -5.43 -12.27
CA PHE A 94 -14.32 -5.32 -11.03
C PHE A 94 -15.41 -4.27 -11.18
N GLU A 95 -16.63 -4.63 -10.78
CA GLU A 95 -17.74 -3.68 -10.71
C GLU A 95 -17.63 -2.80 -9.46
N ASN A 96 -18.18 -1.60 -9.54
CA ASN A 96 -18.32 -0.67 -8.40
C ASN A 96 -17.00 -0.17 -7.78
N ILE A 97 -15.94 -0.07 -8.57
CA ILE A 97 -14.71 0.59 -8.13
C ILE A 97 -14.93 2.12 -8.12
N ASN A 98 -14.67 2.72 -6.98
CA ASN A 98 -14.67 4.18 -6.83
C ASN A 98 -13.25 4.72 -7.01
N TYR A 99 -13.03 5.50 -8.07
CA TYR A 99 -11.74 6.12 -8.35
C TYR A 99 -11.62 7.47 -7.64
N LEU A 100 -10.46 7.74 -7.03
CA LEU A 100 -10.07 9.09 -6.65
C LEU A 100 -9.59 9.86 -7.88
N HIS A 101 -8.78 9.21 -8.71
CA HIS A 101 -8.38 9.68 -10.04
C HIS A 101 -8.01 8.51 -10.95
N GLN A 102 -8.12 8.72 -12.25
CA GLN A 102 -7.70 7.76 -13.26
C GLN A 102 -6.17 7.65 -13.33
N PRO A 103 -5.61 6.62 -14.00
CA PRO A 103 -4.17 6.47 -14.15
C PRO A 103 -3.49 7.74 -14.62
N LYS A 104 -2.39 8.11 -13.98
CA LYS A 104 -1.54 9.25 -14.31
C LYS A 104 -0.07 8.93 -14.05
N MET A 105 0.82 9.72 -14.63
CA MET A 105 2.26 9.63 -14.41
C MET A 105 2.74 10.76 -13.51
N HIS A 106 3.51 10.40 -12.49
CA HIS A 106 4.25 11.36 -11.68
C HIS A 106 5.56 11.79 -12.36
N GLU A 107 6.14 12.89 -11.89
CA GLU A 107 7.42 13.42 -12.41
C GLU A 107 8.57 12.42 -12.32
N TRP A 108 8.56 11.56 -11.31
CA TRP A 108 9.55 10.49 -11.13
C TRP A 108 9.28 9.24 -11.99
N LYS A 109 8.50 9.40 -13.07
CA LYS A 109 8.21 8.38 -14.09
C LYS A 109 7.38 7.20 -13.63
N GLN A 110 6.75 7.31 -12.47
CA GLN A 110 5.85 6.29 -11.95
C GLN A 110 4.42 6.53 -12.43
N ARG A 111 3.80 5.52 -13.04
CA ARG A 111 2.36 5.49 -13.29
C ARG A 111 1.65 5.06 -12.01
N VAL A 112 0.60 5.77 -11.67
CA VAL A 112 -0.21 5.49 -10.48
C VAL A 112 -1.69 5.62 -10.78
N VAL A 113 -2.50 4.88 -10.02
CA VAL A 113 -3.94 5.08 -9.91
C VAL A 113 -4.31 5.09 -8.45
N ARG A 114 -5.27 5.94 -8.06
CA ARG A 114 -5.82 5.92 -6.71
C ARG A 114 -7.31 5.58 -6.75
N ILE A 115 -7.67 4.63 -5.92
CA ILE A 115 -9.05 4.19 -5.73
C ILE A 115 -9.43 4.28 -4.26
N TYR A 116 -10.70 4.11 -3.97
CA TYR A 116 -11.19 3.93 -2.62
C TYR A 116 -11.47 2.45 -2.34
N ASP A 117 -11.21 2.03 -1.11
CA ASP A 117 -11.76 0.79 -0.59
C ASP A 117 -13.27 0.94 -0.30
N PRO A 118 -14.00 -0.14 0.10
CA PRO A 118 -15.42 -0.05 0.39
C PRO A 118 -15.83 0.96 1.47
N ASP A 119 -14.91 1.41 2.31
CA ASP A 119 -15.13 2.40 3.38
C ASP A 119 -14.46 3.75 3.11
N TYR A 120 -14.05 3.98 1.84
CA TYR A 120 -13.45 5.23 1.36
C TYR A 120 -12.09 5.58 1.96
N HIS A 121 -11.29 4.56 2.29
CA HIS A 121 -9.85 4.75 2.48
C HIS A 121 -9.17 4.83 1.11
N ILE A 122 -8.20 5.73 0.98
CA ILE A 122 -7.45 5.87 -0.26
C ILE A 122 -6.45 4.71 -0.40
N ILE A 123 -6.42 4.12 -1.58
CA ILE A 123 -5.40 3.15 -1.97
C ILE A 123 -4.69 3.68 -3.21
N GLU A 124 -3.38 3.86 -3.11
CA GLU A 124 -2.51 4.12 -4.25
C GLU A 124 -1.94 2.79 -4.76
N ILE A 125 -2.08 2.56 -6.05
CA ILE A 125 -1.39 1.50 -6.76
C ILE A 125 -0.42 2.13 -7.72
N GLY A 126 0.88 1.91 -7.49
CA GLY A 126 1.96 2.43 -8.31
C GLY A 126 2.67 1.33 -9.08
N GLU A 127 3.17 1.67 -10.26
CA GLU A 127 4.15 0.83 -10.94
C GLU A 127 5.39 0.68 -10.05
N SER A 128 5.91 -0.54 -9.92
CA SER A 128 7.11 -0.80 -9.10
C SER A 128 8.27 0.09 -9.50
N MET A 129 8.82 0.84 -8.55
CA MET A 129 9.98 1.69 -8.79
C MET A 129 11.22 0.88 -9.17
N ALA A 130 11.34 -0.35 -8.68
CA ALA A 130 12.41 -1.26 -9.08
C ALA A 130 12.29 -1.67 -10.55
N VAL A 131 11.07 -1.94 -11.04
CA VAL A 131 10.80 -2.24 -12.45
C VAL A 131 11.13 -1.04 -13.33
N ILE A 132 10.76 0.16 -12.92
CA ILE A 132 11.08 1.39 -13.65
C ILE A 132 12.59 1.61 -13.72
N ALA A 133 13.29 1.50 -12.60
CA ALA A 133 14.74 1.63 -12.56
C ALA A 133 15.44 0.60 -13.47
N ALA A 134 15.02 -0.66 -13.41
CA ALA A 134 15.54 -1.72 -14.27
C ALA A 134 15.33 -1.42 -15.76
N ARG A 135 14.18 -0.84 -16.11
CA ARG A 135 13.86 -0.44 -17.49
C ARG A 135 14.83 0.62 -18.02
N TYR A 136 15.13 1.66 -17.23
CA TYR A 136 16.09 2.70 -17.62
C TYR A 136 17.53 2.16 -17.73
N LEU A 137 17.95 1.32 -16.78
CA LEU A 137 19.27 0.67 -16.83
C LEU A 137 19.39 -0.20 -18.09
N LYS A 138 18.37 -0.97 -18.44
CA LYS A 138 18.32 -1.80 -19.66
C LYS A 138 18.39 -0.95 -20.94
N GLN A 139 17.88 0.27 -20.92
CA GLN A 139 17.99 1.22 -22.03
C GLN A 139 19.36 1.87 -22.17
N GLY A 140 20.29 1.60 -21.26
CA GLY A 140 21.66 2.09 -21.29
C GLY A 140 21.92 3.33 -20.43
N TYR A 141 20.96 3.79 -19.65
CA TYR A 141 21.21 4.87 -18.68
C TYR A 141 22.12 4.38 -17.54
N SER A 142 22.97 5.25 -17.06
CA SER A 142 23.83 4.93 -15.90
C SER A 142 22.99 4.88 -14.61
N VAL A 143 23.56 4.34 -13.53
CA VAL A 143 22.96 4.35 -12.21
C VAL A 143 22.63 5.78 -11.77
N GLU A 144 23.57 6.70 -11.97
CA GLU A 144 23.42 8.11 -11.58
C GLU A 144 22.34 8.81 -12.40
N GLU A 145 22.32 8.59 -13.72
CA GLU A 145 21.29 9.14 -14.60
C GLU A 145 19.91 8.61 -14.24
N THR A 146 19.79 7.31 -14.02
CA THR A 146 18.53 6.66 -13.62
C THR A 146 18.02 7.22 -12.30
N ALA A 147 18.88 7.31 -11.28
CA ALA A 147 18.52 7.86 -9.96
C ALA A 147 17.97 9.29 -10.08
N LYS A 148 18.57 10.12 -10.93
CA LYS A 148 18.12 11.49 -11.18
C LYS A 148 16.75 11.52 -11.89
N ILE A 149 16.56 10.68 -12.91
CA ILE A 149 15.31 10.62 -13.69
C ILE A 149 14.14 10.20 -12.82
N ILE A 150 14.31 9.15 -12.01
CA ILE A 150 13.25 8.61 -11.17
C ILE A 150 13.18 9.25 -9.78
N GLN A 151 14.05 10.23 -9.50
CA GLN A 151 14.11 10.98 -8.24
C GLN A 151 14.26 10.06 -7.01
N HIS A 152 15.09 9.02 -7.13
CA HIS A 152 15.38 8.07 -6.07
C HIS A 152 16.85 8.10 -5.67
N PRO A 153 17.18 7.69 -4.44
CA PRO A 153 18.59 7.61 -4.02
C PRO A 153 19.41 6.68 -4.94
N ILE A 154 20.65 7.04 -5.19
CA ILE A 154 21.59 6.23 -6.00
C ILE A 154 21.70 4.80 -5.44
N GLU A 155 21.73 4.64 -4.12
CA GLU A 155 21.83 3.32 -3.47
C GLU A 155 20.64 2.41 -3.80
N PHE A 156 19.44 2.98 -3.98
CA PHE A 156 18.27 2.22 -4.45
C PHE A 156 18.51 1.68 -5.86
N VAL A 157 18.96 2.52 -6.79
CA VAL A 157 19.24 2.11 -8.19
C VAL A 157 20.39 1.11 -8.25
N LYS A 158 21.42 1.27 -7.43
CA LYS A 158 22.51 0.28 -7.28
C LYS A 158 21.98 -1.08 -6.84
N SER A 159 21.05 -1.10 -5.89
CA SER A 159 20.44 -2.36 -5.42
C SER A 159 19.64 -3.07 -6.52
N VAL A 160 18.93 -2.30 -7.35
CA VAL A 160 18.21 -2.84 -8.51
C VAL A 160 19.17 -3.40 -9.54
N ALA A 161 20.26 -2.68 -9.85
CA ALA A 161 21.30 -3.12 -10.78
C ALA A 161 21.95 -4.45 -10.35
N LYS A 162 22.18 -4.65 -9.05
CA LYS A 162 22.71 -5.91 -8.50
C LYS A 162 21.70 -7.06 -8.62
N GLY A 163 20.41 -6.81 -8.36
CA GLY A 163 19.35 -7.81 -8.47
C GLY A 163 19.08 -8.28 -9.89
N SER A 164 19.28 -7.42 -10.89
CA SER A 164 19.11 -7.75 -12.30
C SER A 164 20.30 -8.50 -12.92
N MET A 165 21.39 -8.69 -12.16
CA MET A 165 22.60 -9.43 -12.57
C MET A 165 22.66 -10.86 -11.99
N SER A 166 21.66 -11.31 -11.23
CA SER A 166 21.57 -12.65 -10.63
C SER A 166 20.61 -13.56 -11.42
#